data_e56cd32e78d70f2acf338ec02b1f0bd7
#
_entry.id   e56cd32e78d70f2acf338ec02b1f0bd7
#
_cell.length_a   1.000
_cell.length_b   1.000
_cell.length_c   1.000
_cell.angle_alpha   90.00
_cell.angle_beta   90.00
_cell.angle_gamma   90.00
#
_symmetry.space_group_name_H-M   'P 1'
#
loop_
_entity.id
_entity.type
_entity.pdbx_description
1 polymer ?
#
loop_
_entity_poly.entity_id
_entity_poly.type
_entity_poly.pdbx_seq_one_letter_code
_entity_poly.pdbx_strand_id
1 'polypeptide(L)'
;MRKYKLIFLFFIFITFEMVSQENLNTLGETRIAVNKKVSKVYDINFTLRSRYFLYQDSHLHYDQQQVDFYHFSKLKLDKRHTLSLGVYYRTRAPFDSGSNELRFFEQFSYKQQKLGVKYGHRFRAEQRILDANTIFRERYRFAANVPLKGETLDIGEPYLTSALEGLLSLSETEKPETDIRLTTQIGWQITEDIKLQTGLEHRLEAFNLAAKNNLFILTSATLNI
;
A
#
# COMPACT_ATOMS: atom_id res chain seq x y z
N MET A 1 16.54 -0.76 -29.15
CA MET A 1 15.52 -0.23 -28.21
C MET A 1 15.61 -0.76 -26.77
N ARG A 2 16.21 -1.93 -26.47
CA ARG A 2 16.29 -2.50 -25.10
C ARG A 2 17.27 -1.74 -24.16
N LYS A 3 18.35 -1.17 -24.68
CA LYS A 3 19.41 -0.52 -23.88
C LYS A 3 18.98 0.83 -23.25
N TYR A 4 18.12 1.59 -23.90
CA TYR A 4 17.67 2.90 -23.40
C TYR A 4 16.65 2.80 -22.25
N LYS A 5 15.91 1.69 -22.15
CA LYS A 5 14.97 1.46 -21.04
C LYS A 5 15.69 1.25 -19.70
N LEU A 6 16.88 0.64 -19.73
CA LEU A 6 17.69 0.41 -18.52
C LEU A 6 18.32 1.73 -18.02
N ILE A 7 18.76 2.59 -18.94
CA ILE A 7 19.38 3.90 -18.63
C ILE A 7 18.33 4.84 -18.01
N PHE A 8 17.09 4.84 -18.51
CA PHE A 8 16.00 5.64 -17.96
C PHE A 8 15.61 5.19 -16.53
N LEU A 9 15.63 3.88 -16.28
CA LEU A 9 15.40 3.34 -14.94
C LEU A 9 16.51 3.72 -13.94
N PHE A 10 17.76 3.77 -14.40
CA PHE A 10 18.93 4.14 -13.60
C PHE A 10 18.92 5.64 -13.25
N PHE A 11 18.49 6.51 -14.18
CA PHE A 11 18.36 7.96 -13.93
C PHE A 11 17.27 8.30 -12.90
N ILE A 12 16.17 7.54 -12.87
CA ILE A 12 15.12 7.72 -11.83
C ILE A 12 15.66 7.38 -10.44
N PHE A 13 16.59 6.44 -10.30
CA PHE A 13 17.21 6.10 -9.03
C PHE A 13 18.16 7.18 -8.51
N ILE A 14 18.88 7.89 -9.39
CA ILE A 14 19.88 8.91 -8.99
C ILE A 14 19.22 10.20 -8.47
N THR A 15 18.02 10.53 -8.92
CA THR A 15 17.31 11.75 -8.44
C THR A 15 16.73 11.62 -7.04
N PHE A 16 16.69 10.43 -6.46
CA PHE A 16 16.19 10.22 -5.10
C PHE A 16 17.20 10.55 -3.99
N GLU A 17 18.47 10.70 -4.30
CA GLU A 17 19.52 10.97 -3.31
C GLU A 17 19.57 12.41 -2.78
N MET A 18 18.80 13.33 -3.37
CA MET A 18 18.88 14.77 -3.03
C MET A 18 17.81 15.26 -2.03
N VAL A 19 16.93 14.40 -1.54
CA VAL A 19 15.99 14.80 -0.49
C VAL A 19 16.66 14.60 0.86
N SER A 20 16.96 15.72 1.51
CA SER A 20 17.49 15.88 2.87
C SER A 20 17.32 14.65 3.76
N GLN A 21 18.41 14.06 4.23
CA GLN A 21 18.43 12.93 5.16
C GLN A 21 17.98 13.29 6.58
N GLU A 22 17.61 14.54 6.82
CA GLU A 22 17.02 14.97 8.08
C GLU A 22 15.63 14.36 8.23
N ASN A 23 15.43 13.56 9.27
CA ASN A 23 14.19 12.87 9.64
C ASN A 23 13.79 11.64 8.78
N LEU A 24 14.74 10.86 8.26
CA LEU A 24 14.42 9.58 7.62
C LEU A 24 14.18 8.50 8.67
N ASN A 25 12.97 7.94 8.70
CA ASN A 25 12.67 6.71 9.45
C ASN A 25 12.59 5.52 8.48
N THR A 26 13.13 4.37 8.90
CA THR A 26 12.95 3.11 8.18
C THR A 26 12.08 2.16 8.98
N LEU A 27 11.03 1.65 8.35
CA LEU A 27 10.05 0.76 8.95
C LEU A 27 9.96 -0.54 8.17
N GLY A 28 9.70 -1.63 8.85
CA GLY A 28 9.24 -2.86 8.25
C GLY A 28 7.70 -2.92 8.23
N GLU A 29 7.12 -3.45 7.16
CA GLU A 29 5.69 -3.74 7.09
C GLU A 29 5.48 -5.16 6.58
N THR A 30 4.90 -6.02 7.40
CA THR A 30 4.52 -7.38 7.03
C THR A 30 3.00 -7.47 6.93
N ARG A 31 2.51 -8.05 5.83
CA ARG A 31 1.06 -8.18 5.54
C ARG A 31 0.70 -9.61 5.14
N ILE A 32 -0.34 -10.14 5.75
CA ILE A 32 -0.96 -11.41 5.36
C ILE A 32 -2.40 -11.11 4.97
N ALA A 33 -2.79 -11.51 3.76
CA ALA A 33 -4.13 -11.26 3.23
C ALA A 33 -4.78 -12.57 2.76
N VAL A 34 -6.03 -12.77 3.14
CA VAL A 34 -6.85 -13.89 2.68
C VAL A 34 -8.03 -13.31 1.89
N ASN A 35 -8.17 -13.72 0.64
CA ASN A 35 -9.30 -13.41 -0.20
C ASN A 35 -10.18 -14.65 -0.35
N LYS A 36 -11.47 -14.51 -0.17
CA LYS A 36 -12.45 -15.57 -0.42
C LYS A 36 -13.45 -15.12 -1.47
N LYS A 37 -13.58 -15.94 -2.52
CA LYS A 37 -14.61 -15.77 -3.52
C LYS A 37 -15.92 -16.38 -3.01
N VAL A 38 -16.89 -15.53 -2.65
CA VAL A 38 -18.19 -15.97 -2.15
C VAL A 38 -19.15 -16.27 -3.28
N SER A 39 -19.13 -15.46 -4.36
CA SER A 39 -19.93 -15.67 -5.56
C SER A 39 -19.20 -15.17 -6.82
N LYS A 40 -19.86 -15.22 -7.98
CA LYS A 40 -19.30 -14.69 -9.23
C LYS A 40 -19.02 -13.18 -9.16
N VAL A 41 -19.80 -12.43 -8.38
CA VAL A 41 -19.73 -10.97 -8.27
C VAL A 41 -19.32 -10.46 -6.90
N TYR A 42 -19.19 -11.33 -5.89
CA TYR A 42 -18.90 -10.89 -4.54
C TYR A 42 -17.72 -11.67 -3.93
N ASP A 43 -16.72 -10.92 -3.47
CA ASP A 43 -15.56 -11.43 -2.75
C ASP A 43 -15.44 -10.75 -1.38
N ILE A 44 -14.84 -11.45 -0.42
CA ILE A 44 -14.44 -10.88 0.87
C ILE A 44 -12.93 -10.98 1.03
N ASN A 45 -12.38 -10.08 1.82
CA ASN A 45 -10.97 -10.08 2.15
C ASN A 45 -10.79 -9.81 3.65
N PHE A 46 -9.89 -10.56 4.26
CA PHE A 46 -9.34 -10.27 5.58
C PHE A 46 -7.84 -10.06 5.45
N THR A 47 -7.32 -9.07 6.15
CA THR A 47 -5.89 -8.75 6.12
C THR A 47 -5.41 -8.40 7.52
N LEU A 48 -4.33 -9.04 7.95
CA LEU A 48 -3.54 -8.66 9.11
C LEU A 48 -2.27 -7.96 8.61
N ARG A 49 -1.92 -6.85 9.24
CA ARG A 49 -0.70 -6.11 8.93
C ARG A 49 -0.01 -5.70 10.22
N SER A 50 1.28 -5.95 10.29
CA SER A 50 2.18 -5.52 11.34
C SER A 50 3.15 -4.49 10.78
N ARG A 51 3.43 -3.44 11.53
CA ARG A 51 4.41 -2.42 11.19
C ARG A 51 5.31 -2.17 12.39
N TYR A 52 6.61 -2.08 12.15
CA TYR A 52 7.63 -1.94 13.18
C TYR A 52 8.76 -1.02 12.70
N PHE A 53 9.35 -0.29 13.63
CA PHE A 53 10.56 0.50 13.35
C PHE A 53 11.76 -0.43 13.17
N LEU A 54 12.65 -0.07 12.24
CA LEU A 54 13.95 -0.70 12.01
C LEU A 54 15.08 0.29 12.20
N TYR A 55 14.82 1.57 11.90
CA TYR A 55 15.77 2.65 12.08
C TYR A 55 15.00 3.93 12.37
N GLN A 56 15.33 4.59 13.46
CA GLN A 56 14.76 5.84 13.92
C GLN A 56 15.80 6.58 14.77
N ASP A 57 15.80 7.91 14.73
CA ASP A 57 16.67 8.76 15.52
C ASP A 57 18.17 8.37 15.45
N SER A 58 18.63 8.01 14.23
CA SER A 58 20.00 7.59 13.92
C SER A 58 20.43 6.26 14.56
N HIS A 59 19.50 5.45 15.04
CA HIS A 59 19.77 4.16 15.66
C HIS A 59 18.97 3.02 15.03
N LEU A 60 19.58 1.86 14.89
CA LEU A 60 18.89 0.62 14.56
C LEU A 60 18.20 0.10 15.82
N HIS A 61 16.89 -0.05 15.80
CA HIS A 61 16.16 -0.71 16.87
C HIS A 61 14.86 -1.31 16.33
N TYR A 62 14.37 -2.35 17.00
CA TYR A 62 13.09 -2.95 16.69
C TYR A 62 12.05 -2.49 17.71
N ASP A 63 11.01 -1.83 17.23
CA ASP A 63 9.85 -1.45 18.03
C ASP A 63 8.57 -1.63 17.24
N GLN A 64 7.56 -2.27 17.88
CA GLN A 64 6.27 -2.55 17.25
C GLN A 64 5.42 -1.30 17.21
N GLN A 65 5.37 -0.64 16.04
CA GLN A 65 4.63 0.59 15.86
C GLN A 65 3.11 0.36 15.91
N GLN A 66 2.60 -0.64 15.19
CA GLN A 66 1.16 -0.90 15.10
C GLN A 66 0.84 -2.29 14.55
N VAL A 67 -0.36 -2.75 14.90
CA VAL A 67 -1.00 -3.91 14.30
C VAL A 67 -2.36 -3.49 13.76
N ASP A 68 -2.67 -3.92 12.55
CA ASP A 68 -3.85 -3.53 11.80
C ASP A 68 -4.63 -4.76 11.35
N PHE A 69 -5.93 -4.73 11.54
CA PHE A 69 -6.85 -5.71 10.99
C PHE A 69 -7.81 -5.04 10.00
N TYR A 70 -8.00 -5.66 8.84
CA TYR A 70 -8.87 -5.15 7.78
C TYR A 70 -9.91 -6.21 7.40
N HIS A 71 -11.09 -5.73 7.11
CA HIS A 71 -12.10 -6.48 6.38
C HIS A 71 -12.57 -5.67 5.18
N PHE A 72 -12.71 -6.33 4.01
CA PHE A 72 -13.29 -5.76 2.80
C PHE A 72 -14.39 -6.65 2.27
N SER A 73 -15.52 -6.04 1.97
CA SER A 73 -16.57 -6.56 1.11
C SER A 73 -16.42 -5.96 -0.28
N LYS A 74 -16.29 -6.78 -1.31
CA LYS A 74 -16.00 -6.36 -2.69
C LYS A 74 -17.11 -6.83 -3.62
N LEU A 75 -17.76 -5.88 -4.30
CA LEU A 75 -18.75 -6.13 -5.33
C LEU A 75 -18.14 -5.86 -6.71
N LYS A 76 -18.06 -6.86 -7.56
CA LYS A 76 -17.66 -6.72 -8.97
C LYS A 76 -18.84 -6.22 -9.77
N LEU A 77 -18.78 -4.98 -10.25
CA LEU A 77 -19.82 -4.40 -11.11
C LEU A 77 -19.71 -4.98 -12.52
N ASP A 78 -18.49 -5.19 -12.99
CA ASP A 78 -18.14 -5.88 -14.23
C ASP A 78 -16.70 -6.43 -14.17
N LYS A 79 -16.12 -6.81 -15.34
CA LYS A 79 -14.74 -7.35 -15.44
C LYS A 79 -13.67 -6.33 -15.06
N ARG A 80 -13.95 -5.04 -15.07
CA ARG A 80 -12.99 -3.95 -14.85
C ARG A 80 -13.27 -3.15 -13.59
N HIS A 81 -14.54 -3.03 -13.17
CA HIS A 81 -14.98 -2.15 -12.09
C HIS A 81 -15.35 -2.95 -10.84
N THR A 82 -14.87 -2.50 -9.70
CA THR A 82 -15.17 -3.09 -8.39
C THR A 82 -15.47 -1.97 -7.40
N LEU A 83 -16.59 -2.09 -6.70
CA LEU A 83 -16.92 -1.28 -5.53
C LEU A 83 -16.58 -2.08 -4.27
N SER A 84 -16.05 -1.44 -3.24
CA SER A 84 -15.74 -2.11 -2.00
C SER A 84 -16.09 -1.23 -0.80
N LEU A 85 -16.61 -1.87 0.24
CA LEU A 85 -16.78 -1.29 1.55
C LEU A 85 -15.83 -2.01 2.51
N GLY A 86 -15.31 -1.31 3.49
CA GLY A 86 -14.42 -1.95 4.44
C GLY A 86 -14.38 -1.29 5.79
N VAL A 87 -13.96 -2.12 6.74
CA VAL A 87 -13.69 -1.72 8.12
C VAL A 87 -12.24 -2.06 8.41
N TYR A 88 -11.61 -1.21 9.18
CA TYR A 88 -10.22 -1.31 9.56
C TYR A 88 -10.08 -0.94 11.03
N TYR A 89 -9.39 -1.77 11.78
CA TYR A 89 -9.04 -1.52 13.15
C TYR A 89 -7.52 -1.49 13.31
N ARG A 90 -7.01 -0.50 14.02
CA ARG A 90 -5.59 -0.31 14.30
C ARG A 90 -5.37 -0.18 15.79
N THR A 91 -4.40 -0.92 16.29
CA THR A 91 -3.79 -0.70 17.60
C THR A 91 -2.38 -0.16 17.38
N ARG A 92 -2.07 1.01 17.92
CA ARG A 92 -0.72 1.58 17.93
C ARG A 92 -0.06 1.22 19.25
N ALA A 93 1.27 1.05 19.21
CA ALA A 93 2.06 0.63 20.37
C ALA A 93 1.34 -0.46 21.19
N PRO A 94 1.06 -1.66 20.59
CA PRO A 94 0.18 -2.66 21.19
C PRO A 94 0.70 -3.26 22.50
N PHE A 95 1.98 -3.03 22.81
CA PHE A 95 2.62 -3.49 24.05
C PHE A 95 2.80 -2.37 25.07
N ASP A 96 2.39 -1.13 24.72
CA ASP A 96 2.42 0.06 25.56
C ASP A 96 1.04 0.70 25.60
N SER A 97 0.90 1.85 26.28
CA SER A 97 -0.35 2.62 26.33
C SER A 97 -0.62 3.38 25.03
N GLY A 98 -0.78 2.67 23.91
CA GLY A 98 -1.04 3.28 22.62
C GLY A 98 -2.53 3.55 22.35
N SER A 99 -2.80 4.37 21.34
CA SER A 99 -4.15 4.72 20.91
C SER A 99 -4.69 3.71 19.88
N ASN A 100 -6.01 3.55 19.86
CA ASN A 100 -6.71 2.76 18.86
C ASN A 100 -7.29 3.67 17.77
N GLU A 101 -7.59 3.06 16.62
CA GLU A 101 -8.21 3.77 15.51
C GLU A 101 -9.16 2.83 14.77
N LEU A 102 -10.41 3.26 14.63
CA LEU A 102 -11.39 2.59 13.77
C LEU A 102 -11.53 3.38 12.47
N ARG A 103 -11.58 2.69 11.32
CA ARG A 103 -11.84 3.31 10.02
C ARG A 103 -12.95 2.60 9.28
N PHE A 104 -13.78 3.40 8.66
CA PHE A 104 -14.66 2.97 7.59
C PHE A 104 -14.13 3.52 6.28
N PHE A 105 -14.31 2.78 5.19
CA PHE A 105 -13.91 3.26 3.89
C PHE A 105 -14.77 2.69 2.77
N GLU A 106 -14.91 3.52 1.76
CA GLU A 106 -15.50 3.22 0.48
C GLU A 106 -14.40 3.24 -0.58
N GLN A 107 -14.45 2.31 -1.51
CA GLN A 107 -13.43 2.22 -2.52
C GLN A 107 -14.03 1.85 -3.87
N PHE A 108 -13.67 2.61 -4.88
CA PHE A 108 -13.89 2.29 -6.28
C PHE A 108 -12.57 1.91 -6.93
N SER A 109 -12.56 0.80 -7.68
CA SER A 109 -11.37 0.33 -8.39
C SER A 109 -11.71 0.06 -9.85
N TYR A 110 -10.83 0.56 -10.73
CA TYR A 110 -10.86 0.28 -12.16
C TYR A 110 -9.57 -0.43 -12.56
N LYS A 111 -9.68 -1.50 -13.36
CA LYS A 111 -8.54 -2.29 -13.85
C LYS A 111 -8.63 -2.47 -15.35
N GLN A 112 -7.49 -2.39 -16.02
CA GLN A 112 -7.35 -2.71 -17.43
C GLN A 112 -6.04 -3.44 -17.69
N GLN A 113 -5.99 -4.21 -18.75
CA GLN A 113 -4.75 -4.87 -19.21
C GLN A 113 -4.46 -4.45 -20.65
N LYS A 114 -3.22 -4.08 -20.92
CA LYS A 114 -2.73 -3.74 -22.25
C LYS A 114 -1.28 -4.19 -22.38
N LEU A 115 -0.96 -4.91 -23.45
CA LEU A 115 0.40 -5.40 -23.74
C LEU A 115 1.05 -6.13 -22.56
N GLY A 116 0.32 -7.08 -21.95
CA GLY A 116 0.79 -7.84 -20.77
C GLY A 116 0.76 -7.07 -19.46
N VAL A 117 0.75 -5.73 -19.46
CA VAL A 117 0.74 -4.90 -18.26
C VAL A 117 -0.69 -4.73 -17.74
N LYS A 118 -0.89 -4.98 -16.44
CA LYS A 118 -2.15 -4.72 -15.74
C LYS A 118 -2.06 -3.38 -15.03
N TYR A 119 -2.90 -2.43 -15.46
CA TYR A 119 -3.04 -1.11 -14.84
C TYR A 119 -4.22 -1.10 -13.88
N GLY A 120 -4.08 -0.42 -12.76
CA GLY A 120 -5.14 -0.26 -11.77
C GLY A 120 -5.24 1.19 -11.27
N HIS A 121 -6.47 1.68 -11.19
CA HIS A 121 -6.83 2.94 -10.56
C HIS A 121 -7.68 2.63 -9.35
N ARG A 122 -7.45 3.31 -8.25
CA ARG A 122 -8.20 3.15 -7.01
C ARG A 122 -8.45 4.51 -6.37
N PHE A 123 -9.72 4.82 -6.22
CA PHE A 123 -10.20 5.92 -5.39
C PHE A 123 -10.71 5.35 -4.08
N ARG A 124 -10.40 6.00 -2.96
CA ARG A 124 -10.85 5.58 -1.64
C ARG A 124 -11.12 6.79 -0.77
N ALA A 125 -12.31 6.83 -0.20
CA ALA A 125 -12.69 7.70 0.89
C ALA A 125 -12.59 6.93 2.21
N GLU A 126 -11.96 7.51 3.23
CA GLU A 126 -11.78 6.92 4.56
C GLU A 126 -12.28 7.90 5.62
N GLN A 127 -13.07 7.40 6.56
CA GLN A 127 -13.38 8.07 7.82
C GLN A 127 -12.56 7.38 8.92
N ARG A 128 -11.64 8.11 9.52
CA ARG A 128 -10.74 7.65 10.58
C ARG A 128 -11.22 8.22 11.91
N ILE A 129 -11.70 7.34 12.78
CA ILE A 129 -12.21 7.68 14.11
C ILE A 129 -11.10 7.37 15.10
N LEU A 130 -10.60 8.42 15.76
CA LEU A 130 -9.64 8.37 16.84
C LEU A 130 -10.33 8.84 18.13
N ASP A 131 -9.68 8.65 19.27
CA ASP A 131 -10.25 8.98 20.58
C ASP A 131 -10.69 10.46 20.68
N ALA A 132 -9.92 11.38 20.11
CA ALA A 132 -10.16 12.82 20.23
C ALA A 132 -10.56 13.50 18.90
N ASN A 133 -10.51 12.81 17.78
CA ASN A 133 -10.69 13.45 16.47
C ASN A 133 -11.18 12.48 15.40
N THR A 134 -11.92 12.99 14.43
CA THR A 134 -12.28 12.27 13.21
C THR A 134 -11.58 12.92 12.02
N ILE A 135 -10.89 12.11 11.21
CA ILE A 135 -10.17 12.56 10.03
C ILE A 135 -10.83 11.93 8.80
N PHE A 136 -11.23 12.75 7.85
CA PHE A 136 -11.66 12.33 6.53
C PHE A 136 -10.46 12.32 5.61
N ARG A 137 -10.26 11.20 4.86
CA ARG A 137 -9.09 11.04 4.00
C ARG A 137 -9.50 10.55 2.63
N GLU A 138 -9.15 11.33 1.61
CA GLU A 138 -9.30 10.96 0.21
C GLU A 138 -7.98 10.41 -0.33
N ARG A 139 -8.05 9.36 -1.15
CA ARG A 139 -6.88 8.71 -1.69
C ARG A 139 -7.10 8.33 -3.15
N TYR A 140 -6.11 8.63 -3.97
CA TYR A 140 -6.03 8.11 -5.32
C TYR A 140 -4.72 7.36 -5.52
N ARG A 141 -4.82 6.13 -6.06
CA ARG A 141 -3.67 5.30 -6.39
C ARG A 141 -3.74 4.83 -7.83
N PHE A 142 -2.64 5.03 -8.55
CA PHE A 142 -2.35 4.40 -9.82
C PHE A 142 -1.31 3.30 -9.60
N ALA A 143 -1.51 2.12 -10.22
CA ALA A 143 -0.59 1.00 -10.11
C ALA A 143 -0.42 0.31 -11.47
N ALA A 144 0.78 -0.19 -11.71
CA ALA A 144 1.11 -1.03 -12.85
C ALA A 144 1.73 -2.34 -12.36
N ASN A 145 1.23 -3.47 -12.89
CA ASN A 145 1.80 -4.78 -12.65
C ASN A 145 2.33 -5.34 -13.99
N VAL A 146 3.62 -5.63 -13.99
CA VAL A 146 4.36 -6.04 -15.19
C VAL A 146 4.89 -7.45 -14.99
N PRO A 147 4.45 -8.47 -15.75
CA PRO A 147 5.12 -9.75 -15.79
C PRO A 147 6.59 -9.54 -16.20
N LEU A 148 7.52 -10.14 -15.47
CA LEU A 148 8.95 -10.03 -15.82
C LEU A 148 9.37 -11.08 -16.82
N LYS A 149 8.52 -12.08 -17.06
CA LYS A 149 8.71 -13.13 -18.05
C LYS A 149 7.41 -13.30 -18.85
N GLY A 150 7.50 -13.33 -20.16
CA GLY A 150 6.32 -13.45 -21.03
C GLY A 150 5.35 -12.25 -21.00
N GLU A 151 4.12 -12.49 -21.43
CA GLU A 151 3.01 -11.51 -21.47
C GLU A 151 1.94 -11.82 -20.42
N THR A 152 1.93 -13.02 -19.88
CA THR A 152 1.04 -13.49 -18.81
C THR A 152 1.88 -13.80 -17.57
N LEU A 153 1.24 -13.79 -16.43
CA LEU A 153 1.87 -14.20 -15.18
C LEU A 153 1.49 -15.64 -14.89
N ASP A 154 2.46 -16.54 -15.04
CA ASP A 154 2.30 -17.95 -14.76
C ASP A 154 2.84 -18.34 -13.38
N ILE A 155 2.53 -19.56 -12.92
CA ILE A 155 3.00 -20.08 -11.63
C ILE A 155 4.53 -20.15 -11.63
N GLY A 156 5.13 -19.72 -10.53
CA GLY A 156 6.58 -19.64 -10.34
C GLY A 156 7.22 -18.39 -10.98
N GLU A 157 6.46 -17.57 -11.70
CA GLU A 157 7.02 -16.42 -12.40
C GLU A 157 7.00 -15.15 -11.55
N PRO A 158 8.07 -14.33 -11.67
CA PRO A 158 8.14 -13.04 -11.02
C PRO A 158 7.39 -11.97 -11.80
N TYR A 159 6.89 -10.99 -11.07
CA TYR A 159 6.31 -9.76 -11.63
C TYR A 159 6.73 -8.54 -10.82
N LEU A 160 6.75 -7.39 -11.48
CA LEU A 160 7.01 -6.09 -10.85
C LEU A 160 5.67 -5.37 -10.64
N THR A 161 5.47 -4.84 -9.44
CA THR A 161 4.38 -3.92 -9.13
C THR A 161 4.97 -2.56 -8.77
N SER A 162 4.55 -1.51 -9.49
CA SER A 162 4.87 -0.13 -9.11
C SER A 162 3.57 0.64 -8.91
N ALA A 163 3.53 1.53 -7.93
CA ALA A 163 2.35 2.34 -7.67
C ALA A 163 2.72 3.73 -7.13
N LEU A 164 1.95 4.71 -7.54
CA LEU A 164 1.96 6.07 -7.01
C LEU A 164 0.61 6.35 -6.35
N GLU A 165 0.62 6.87 -5.13
CA GLU A 165 -0.58 7.20 -4.37
C GLU A 165 -0.48 8.60 -3.77
N GLY A 166 -1.50 9.43 -4.01
CA GLY A 166 -1.70 10.71 -3.34
C GLY A 166 -2.80 10.60 -2.29
N LEU A 167 -2.65 11.33 -1.19
CA LEU A 167 -3.59 11.36 -0.09
C LEU A 167 -3.86 12.81 0.33
N LEU A 168 -5.10 13.09 0.68
CA LEU A 168 -5.54 14.34 1.32
C LEU A 168 -6.29 13.98 2.60
N SER A 169 -5.87 14.51 3.73
CA SER A 169 -6.52 14.34 5.03
C SER A 169 -7.10 15.66 5.49
N LEU A 170 -8.34 15.63 5.95
CA LEU A 170 -9.11 16.77 6.43
C LEU A 170 -9.66 16.46 7.82
N SER A 171 -9.56 17.39 8.74
CA SER A 171 -10.18 17.31 10.07
C SER A 171 -10.66 18.70 10.51
N GLU A 172 -11.48 18.75 11.54
CA GLU A 172 -11.96 20.02 12.09
C GLU A 172 -10.88 20.76 12.89
N THR A 173 -9.94 20.02 13.46
CA THR A 173 -8.97 20.54 14.43
C THR A 173 -7.58 20.76 13.86
N GLU A 174 -7.27 20.17 12.70
CA GLU A 174 -5.94 20.18 12.11
C GLU A 174 -5.97 20.78 10.71
N LYS A 175 -4.84 21.35 10.28
CA LYS A 175 -4.69 21.82 8.90
C LYS A 175 -4.76 20.65 7.91
N PRO A 176 -5.29 20.86 6.69
CA PRO A 176 -5.25 19.85 5.65
C PRO A 176 -3.84 19.30 5.44
N GLU A 177 -3.71 17.98 5.45
CA GLU A 177 -2.44 17.28 5.26
C GLU A 177 -2.43 16.53 3.93
N THR A 178 -1.34 16.60 3.19
CA THR A 178 -1.14 15.89 1.94
C THR A 178 0.06 14.98 1.99
N ASP A 179 -0.11 13.75 1.47
CA ASP A 179 0.96 12.75 1.38
C ASP A 179 1.13 12.25 -0.06
N ILE A 180 2.35 11.85 -0.38
CA ILE A 180 2.66 11.09 -1.59
C ILE A 180 3.37 9.79 -1.20
N ARG A 181 3.02 8.70 -1.89
CA ARG A 181 3.63 7.38 -1.68
C ARG A 181 4.03 6.76 -3.00
N LEU A 182 5.27 6.32 -3.07
CA LEU A 182 5.80 5.56 -4.19
C LEU A 182 6.15 4.16 -3.71
N THR A 183 5.53 3.15 -4.31
CA THR A 183 5.73 1.73 -3.96
C THR A 183 6.33 1.00 -5.14
N THR A 184 7.34 0.15 -4.90
CA THR A 184 7.87 -0.78 -5.91
C THR A 184 8.12 -2.12 -5.23
N GLN A 185 7.54 -3.20 -5.78
CA GLN A 185 7.63 -4.55 -5.22
C GLN A 185 7.87 -5.58 -6.33
N ILE A 186 8.70 -6.56 -6.04
CA ILE A 186 8.78 -7.82 -6.79
C ILE A 186 7.84 -8.82 -6.12
N GLY A 187 7.08 -9.53 -6.93
CA GLY A 187 6.19 -10.59 -6.48
C GLY A 187 6.40 -11.88 -7.26
N TRP A 188 5.94 -12.97 -6.68
CA TRP A 188 5.93 -14.29 -7.29
C TRP A 188 4.56 -14.94 -7.13
N GLN A 189 4.06 -15.53 -8.20
CA GLN A 189 2.90 -16.42 -8.18
C GLN A 189 3.39 -17.80 -7.78
N ILE A 190 3.38 -18.14 -6.49
CA ILE A 190 3.93 -19.42 -5.99
C ILE A 190 3.04 -20.61 -6.40
N THR A 191 1.73 -20.46 -6.24
CA THR A 191 0.70 -21.38 -6.70
C THR A 191 -0.45 -20.58 -7.30
N GLU A 192 -1.51 -21.23 -7.78
CA GLU A 192 -2.73 -20.53 -8.24
C GLU A 192 -3.30 -19.61 -7.14
N ASP A 193 -3.18 -20.03 -5.88
CA ASP A 193 -3.78 -19.38 -4.73
C ASP A 193 -2.82 -18.49 -3.94
N ILE A 194 -1.49 -18.73 -4.01
CA ILE A 194 -0.50 -18.09 -3.16
C ILE A 194 0.36 -17.11 -3.95
N LYS A 195 0.42 -15.87 -3.47
CA LYS A 195 1.33 -14.83 -3.96
C LYS A 195 2.19 -14.31 -2.83
N LEU A 196 3.48 -14.18 -3.09
CA LEU A 196 4.43 -13.50 -2.22
C LEU A 196 4.93 -12.23 -2.89
N GLN A 197 5.14 -11.17 -2.11
CA GLN A 197 5.74 -9.92 -2.60
C GLN A 197 6.69 -9.35 -1.56
N THR A 198 7.77 -8.74 -2.03
CA THR A 198 8.65 -7.92 -1.21
C THR A 198 9.07 -6.67 -1.99
N GLY A 199 9.46 -5.62 -1.30
CA GLY A 199 9.89 -4.39 -1.95
C GLY A 199 9.96 -3.21 -1.02
N LEU A 200 9.92 -2.02 -1.62
CA LEU A 200 10.10 -0.75 -0.93
C LEU A 200 8.89 0.15 -1.18
N GLU A 201 8.58 0.97 -0.18
CA GLU A 201 7.66 2.09 -0.32
C GLU A 201 8.27 3.32 0.35
N HIS A 202 8.42 4.38 -0.42
CA HIS A 202 8.78 5.70 0.12
C HIS A 202 7.50 6.50 0.35
N ARG A 203 7.38 7.10 1.52
CA ARG A 203 6.30 8.01 1.89
C ARG A 203 6.86 9.36 2.23
N LEU A 204 6.38 10.35 1.53
CA LEU A 204 6.52 11.75 1.90
C LEU A 204 5.20 12.18 2.53
N GLU A 205 5.17 12.21 3.87
CA GLU A 205 3.97 12.53 4.66
C GLU A 205 3.99 14.00 5.06
N ALA A 206 2.80 14.64 5.10
CA ALA A 206 2.62 16.05 5.46
C ALA A 206 3.51 17.01 4.65
N PHE A 207 3.73 16.76 3.35
CA PHE A 207 4.69 17.54 2.56
C PHE A 207 4.27 19.01 2.37
N ASN A 208 3.00 19.34 2.55
CA ASN A 208 2.49 20.71 2.54
C ASN A 208 2.61 21.44 3.91
N LEU A 209 3.07 20.77 4.95
CA LEU A 209 3.25 21.30 6.32
C LEU A 209 4.72 21.12 6.75
N ALA A 210 5.00 20.03 7.45
CA ALA A 210 6.34 19.65 7.89
C ALA A 210 6.64 18.24 7.34
N ALA A 211 7.30 18.17 6.21
CA ALA A 211 7.55 16.94 5.49
C ALA A 211 8.28 15.89 6.34
N LYS A 212 7.75 14.67 6.37
CA LYS A 212 8.38 13.51 7.02
C LYS A 212 8.69 12.45 5.96
N ASN A 213 9.92 11.96 5.96
CA ASN A 213 10.38 10.93 5.05
C ASN A 213 10.38 9.57 5.75
N ASN A 214 9.59 8.64 5.24
CA ASN A 214 9.52 7.29 5.77
C ASN A 214 9.80 6.29 4.64
N LEU A 215 10.81 5.43 4.85
CA LEU A 215 11.10 4.31 3.96
C LEU A 215 10.56 3.03 4.57
N PHE A 216 9.76 2.30 3.82
CA PHE A 216 9.21 1.02 4.25
C PHE A 216 9.83 -0.14 3.47
N ILE A 217 10.27 -1.16 4.20
CA ILE A 217 10.60 -2.47 3.66
C ILE A 217 9.31 -3.31 3.76
N LEU A 218 8.77 -3.70 2.62
CA LEU A 218 7.49 -4.38 2.52
C LEU A 218 7.66 -5.87 2.32
N THR A 219 6.89 -6.66 3.04
CA THR A 219 6.75 -8.10 2.80
C THR A 219 5.27 -8.47 2.87
N SER A 220 4.79 -9.25 1.92
CA SER A 220 3.39 -9.69 1.95
C SER A 220 3.17 -11.08 1.38
N ALA A 221 2.21 -11.77 1.99
CA ALA A 221 1.64 -13.01 1.51
C ALA A 221 0.14 -12.80 1.24
N THR A 222 -0.34 -13.30 0.11
CA THR A 222 -1.77 -13.28 -0.24
C THR A 222 -2.21 -14.69 -0.57
N LEU A 223 -3.27 -15.13 0.10
CA LEU A 223 -3.94 -16.41 -0.14
C LEU A 223 -5.33 -16.15 -0.74
N ASN A 224 -5.68 -16.85 -1.80
CA ASN A 224 -7.02 -16.85 -2.42
C ASN A 224 -7.68 -18.21 -2.16
N ILE A 225 -8.91 -18.23 -1.63
CA ILE A 225 -9.67 -19.43 -1.28
C ILE A 225 -11.13 -19.34 -1.78
#